data_e79b5cabd3572fb3f55e51bd7c9aaba6
#
_entry.id   e79b5cabd3572fb3f55e51bd7c9aaba6
#
_cell.length_a   1.000
_cell.length_b   1.000
_cell.length_c   1.000
_cell.angle_alpha   90.00
_cell.angle_beta   90.00
_cell.angle_gamma   90.00
#
_symmetry.space_group_name_H-M   'P 1'
#
loop_
_entity.id
_entity.type
_entity.pdbx_description
1 polymer ?
#
loop_
_entity_poly.entity_id
_entity_poly.type
_entity_poly.pdbx_seq_one_letter_code
_entity_poly.pdbx_strand_id
1 'polypeptide(L)'
;MQTQPSLNNINVGKLIALESLSTNDIVSKIESRVDEIKTFFQQFRLPELDELLAKLGTHNGKKSFLVFKNNKYINVLTENIAFFYIKYESPVIMCFDKQEYFVNYSLDQVQRLLPEKQFFRMNRQYLINFNAIKEVEHYFARKLLVNTAIPVKDKLIVSKEKVTQFLHWLDNR
;
A
#
# COMPACT_ATOMS: atom_id res chain seq x y z
N MET A 1 -20.67 39.64 -17.07
CA MET A 1 -19.41 40.06 -16.43
C MET A 1 -19.24 39.18 -15.19
N GLN A 2 -18.51 38.11 -15.32
CA GLN A 2 -18.17 37.17 -14.21
C GLN A 2 -16.75 37.48 -13.78
N THR A 3 -16.57 37.95 -12.56
CA THR A 3 -15.28 38.24 -11.95
C THR A 3 -14.70 36.92 -11.42
N GLN A 4 -13.56 36.49 -11.98
CA GLN A 4 -12.75 35.43 -11.43
C GLN A 4 -12.12 35.87 -10.10
N PRO A 5 -12.08 35.01 -9.06
CA PRO A 5 -11.28 35.29 -7.86
C PRO A 5 -9.80 35.09 -8.15
N SER A 6 -9.03 36.13 -7.87
CA SER A 6 -7.57 36.15 -8.02
C SER A 6 -6.85 35.24 -7.01
N LEU A 7 -6.02 34.32 -7.51
CA LEU A 7 -5.16 33.37 -6.77
C LEU A 7 -3.88 34.01 -6.17
N ASN A 8 -3.88 35.29 -5.86
CA ASN A 8 -2.69 35.98 -5.35
C ASN A 8 -2.87 36.41 -3.89
N ASN A 9 -2.65 35.46 -2.96
CA ASN A 9 -2.14 35.78 -1.60
C ASN A 9 -1.68 34.51 -0.88
N ILE A 10 -0.66 33.82 -1.42
CA ILE A 10 0.15 32.91 -0.61
C ILE A 10 1.14 33.79 0.13
N ASN A 11 0.89 33.99 1.42
CA ASN A 11 1.71 34.83 2.31
C ASN A 11 3.09 34.18 2.51
N VAL A 12 4.08 34.64 1.76
CA VAL A 12 5.48 34.16 1.77
C VAL A 12 6.11 34.23 3.17
N GLY A 13 5.60 35.11 4.05
CA GLY A 13 6.03 35.22 5.45
C GLY A 13 5.75 33.97 6.31
N LYS A 14 4.79 33.12 5.89
CA LYS A 14 4.51 31.85 6.59
C LYS A 14 5.45 30.69 6.17
N LEU A 15 6.14 30.80 5.03
CA LEU A 15 7.12 29.80 4.61
C LEU A 15 8.43 29.89 5.41
N ILE A 16 8.79 31.09 5.86
CA ILE A 16 10.06 31.33 6.62
C ILE A 16 9.98 30.78 8.04
N ALA A 17 8.77 30.60 8.59
CA ALA A 17 8.57 30.01 9.93
C ALA A 17 8.76 28.48 9.99
N LEU A 18 9.02 27.82 8.88
CA LEU A 18 9.20 26.35 8.81
C LEU A 18 10.66 25.93 9.06
N GLU A 19 11.64 26.83 8.97
CA GLU A 19 13.07 26.52 9.12
C GLU A 19 13.50 26.22 10.56
N SER A 20 12.65 26.46 11.57
CA SER A 20 12.95 26.22 12.98
C SER A 20 12.19 25.05 13.62
N LEU A 21 11.37 24.33 12.83
CA LEU A 21 10.57 23.20 13.31
C LEU A 21 11.33 21.88 13.17
N SER A 22 11.19 20.98 14.14
CA SER A 22 11.71 19.63 14.01
C SER A 22 10.96 18.88 12.91
N THR A 23 11.57 17.86 12.33
CA THR A 23 10.95 17.04 11.28
C THR A 23 9.60 16.46 11.74
N ASN A 24 9.48 16.10 13.02
CA ASN A 24 8.25 15.56 13.60
C ASN A 24 7.15 16.64 13.73
N ASP A 25 7.50 17.89 14.03
CA ASP A 25 6.54 19.00 14.09
C ASP A 25 6.02 19.34 12.69
N ILE A 26 6.87 19.26 11.68
CA ILE A 26 6.48 19.47 10.28
C ILE A 26 5.53 18.37 9.83
N VAL A 27 5.83 17.10 10.11
CA VAL A 27 4.97 15.96 9.77
C VAL A 27 3.61 16.07 10.47
N SER A 28 3.59 16.34 11.79
CA SER A 28 2.36 16.52 12.56
C SER A 28 1.49 17.66 12.00
N LYS A 29 2.12 18.77 11.60
CA LYS A 29 1.41 19.93 11.03
C LYS A 29 0.86 19.66 9.64
N ILE A 30 1.55 18.87 8.84
CA ILE A 30 1.08 18.40 7.52
C ILE A 30 -0.10 17.44 7.71
N GLU A 31 0.00 16.49 8.62
CA GLU A 31 -1.09 15.53 8.92
C GLU A 31 -2.35 16.25 9.40
N SER A 32 -2.24 17.21 10.32
CA SER A 32 -3.35 18.03 10.79
C SER A 32 -4.03 18.81 9.64
N ARG A 33 -3.25 19.37 8.72
CA ARG A 33 -3.78 20.10 7.55
C ARG A 33 -4.46 19.17 6.54
N VAL A 34 -3.93 17.98 6.36
CA VAL A 34 -4.54 16.95 5.49
C VAL A 34 -5.88 16.51 6.04
N ASP A 35 -6.03 16.38 7.35
CA ASP A 35 -7.31 16.01 7.98
C ASP A 35 -8.34 17.15 7.94
N GLU A 36 -7.93 18.40 8.10
CA GLU A 36 -8.80 19.57 7.86
C GLU A 36 -9.31 19.62 6.41
N ILE A 37 -8.43 19.36 5.45
CA ILE A 37 -8.77 19.30 4.04
C ILE A 37 -9.72 18.13 3.75
N LYS A 38 -9.49 16.95 4.28
CA LYS A 38 -10.38 15.78 4.17
C LYS A 38 -11.77 16.10 4.71
N THR A 39 -11.84 16.72 5.90
CA THR A 39 -13.13 17.10 6.53
C THR A 39 -13.89 18.13 5.68
N PHE A 40 -13.20 19.13 5.14
CA PHE A 40 -13.80 20.13 4.24
C PHE A 40 -14.40 19.49 2.99
N PHE A 41 -13.69 18.54 2.38
CA PHE A 41 -14.15 17.88 1.15
C PHE A 41 -15.21 16.81 1.38
N GLN A 42 -15.26 16.16 2.54
CA GLN A 42 -16.37 15.26 2.91
C GLN A 42 -17.73 15.99 2.96
N GLN A 43 -17.74 17.31 3.27
CA GLN A 43 -18.94 18.14 3.20
C GLN A 43 -19.47 18.34 1.78
N PHE A 44 -18.61 18.27 0.77
CA PHE A 44 -18.99 18.58 -0.62
C PHE A 44 -19.29 17.35 -1.48
N ARG A 45 -19.20 16.11 -0.94
CA ARG A 45 -19.50 14.83 -1.62
C ARG A 45 -18.96 14.75 -3.05
N LEU A 46 -17.69 15.03 -3.25
CA LEU A 46 -17.03 14.91 -4.54
C LEU A 46 -16.28 13.56 -4.61
N PRO A 47 -16.84 12.51 -5.29
CA PRO A 47 -16.24 11.17 -5.34
C PRO A 47 -14.83 11.16 -5.94
N GLU A 48 -14.54 12.06 -6.88
CA GLU A 48 -13.21 12.19 -7.52
C GLU A 48 -12.13 12.67 -6.56
N LEU A 49 -12.51 13.28 -5.46
CA LEU A 49 -11.58 13.83 -4.49
C LEU A 49 -11.04 12.80 -3.53
N ASP A 50 -11.83 11.79 -3.18
CA ASP A 50 -11.36 10.66 -2.37
C ASP A 50 -10.24 9.91 -3.11
N GLU A 51 -10.32 9.83 -4.44
CA GLU A 51 -9.25 9.28 -5.27
C GLU A 51 -8.01 10.18 -5.34
N LEU A 52 -8.20 11.50 -5.38
CA LEU A 52 -7.11 12.49 -5.35
C LEU A 52 -6.45 12.57 -3.97
N LEU A 53 -7.20 12.52 -2.89
CA LEU A 53 -6.70 12.47 -1.52
C LEU A 53 -5.99 11.15 -1.22
N ALA A 54 -6.45 10.04 -1.80
CA ALA A 54 -5.73 8.77 -1.77
C ALA A 54 -4.38 8.86 -2.51
N LYS A 55 -4.27 9.69 -3.54
CA LYS A 55 -3.01 9.96 -4.26
C LYS A 55 -2.11 10.99 -3.56
N LEU A 56 -2.66 11.92 -2.79
CA LEU A 56 -1.93 12.99 -2.08
C LEU A 56 -1.71 12.69 -0.59
N GLY A 57 -2.54 11.83 -0.01
CA GLY A 57 -2.43 11.42 1.38
C GLY A 57 -1.24 10.48 1.56
N THR A 58 -0.44 10.73 2.57
CA THR A 58 0.52 9.77 3.11
C THR A 58 -0.03 8.36 2.95
N HIS A 59 0.62 7.53 2.14
CA HIS A 59 0.25 6.15 1.87
C HIS A 59 0.37 5.26 3.13
N ASN A 60 -0.39 5.60 4.14
CA ASN A 60 -0.76 4.67 5.19
C ASN A 60 -1.84 3.75 4.63
N GLY A 61 -1.49 2.87 3.71
CA GLY A 61 -2.42 1.95 3.07
C GLY A 61 -3.35 1.26 4.07
N LYS A 62 -4.30 0.50 3.59
CA LYS A 62 -5.29 -0.22 4.41
C LYS A 62 -4.59 -1.00 5.54
N LYS A 63 -4.94 -0.68 6.79
CA LYS A 63 -4.28 -1.23 8.00
C LYS A 63 -4.79 -2.64 8.36
N SER A 64 -5.96 -3.02 7.87
CA SER A 64 -6.53 -4.34 8.16
C SER A 64 -7.57 -4.76 7.13
N PHE A 65 -7.81 -6.06 7.06
CA PHE A 65 -8.86 -6.69 6.26
C PHE A 65 -9.85 -7.40 7.16
N LEU A 66 -11.13 -7.06 7.02
CA LEU A 66 -12.21 -7.80 7.68
C LEU A 66 -12.53 -9.03 6.83
N VAL A 67 -12.34 -10.22 7.39
CA VAL A 67 -12.59 -11.50 6.74
C VAL A 67 -13.64 -12.29 7.51
N PHE A 68 -14.35 -13.18 6.82
CA PHE A 68 -15.36 -14.06 7.44
C PHE A 68 -14.86 -15.51 7.39
N LYS A 69 -14.78 -16.17 8.56
CA LYS A 69 -14.35 -17.56 8.70
C LYS A 69 -15.03 -18.19 9.90
N ASN A 70 -15.53 -19.42 9.75
CA ASN A 70 -16.17 -20.17 10.83
C ASN A 70 -17.28 -19.40 11.56
N ASN A 71 -18.15 -18.75 10.78
CA ASN A 71 -19.27 -17.93 11.26
C ASN A 71 -18.87 -16.74 12.14
N LYS A 72 -17.63 -16.22 11.94
CA LYS A 72 -17.09 -15.07 12.68
C LYS A 72 -16.42 -14.08 11.73
N TYR A 73 -16.52 -12.80 12.06
CA TYR A 73 -15.69 -11.76 11.44
C TYR A 73 -14.37 -11.64 12.19
N ILE A 74 -13.28 -11.66 11.45
CA ILE A 74 -11.91 -11.57 11.97
C ILE A 74 -11.25 -10.37 11.32
N ASN A 75 -10.63 -9.50 12.13
CA ASN A 75 -9.86 -8.38 11.65
C ASN A 75 -8.39 -8.81 11.50
N VAL A 76 -7.91 -8.95 10.26
CA VAL A 76 -6.53 -9.33 9.94
C VAL A 76 -5.72 -8.07 9.71
N LEU A 77 -4.79 -7.76 10.60
CA LEU A 77 -3.90 -6.61 10.47
C LEU A 77 -2.95 -6.80 9.27
N THR A 78 -2.74 -5.74 8.50
CA THR A 78 -1.89 -5.78 7.30
C THR A 78 -0.43 -6.16 7.63
N GLU A 79 0.06 -5.79 8.80
CA GLU A 79 1.40 -6.17 9.30
C GLU A 79 1.56 -7.68 9.52
N ASN A 80 0.46 -8.39 9.81
CA ASN A 80 0.45 -9.85 10.00
C ASN A 80 0.36 -10.63 8.69
N ILE A 81 0.24 -9.96 7.54
CA ILE A 81 0.07 -10.59 6.24
C ILE A 81 1.42 -10.81 5.59
N ALA A 82 1.73 -12.08 5.29
CA ALA A 82 2.93 -12.46 4.57
C ALA A 82 2.78 -12.27 3.06
N PHE A 83 1.67 -12.68 2.49
CA PHE A 83 1.37 -12.49 1.07
C PHE A 83 -0.12 -12.70 0.78
N PHE A 84 -0.56 -12.18 -0.37
CA PHE A 84 -1.83 -12.53 -1.00
C PHE A 84 -1.56 -13.40 -2.21
N TYR A 85 -2.42 -14.36 -2.44
CA TYR A 85 -2.29 -15.27 -3.59
C TYR A 85 -3.64 -15.75 -4.09
N ILE A 86 -3.67 -16.34 -5.29
CA ILE A 86 -4.89 -16.92 -5.86
C ILE A 86 -4.96 -18.40 -5.50
N LYS A 87 -6.07 -18.81 -4.89
CA LYS A 87 -6.40 -20.20 -4.58
C LYS A 87 -7.85 -20.45 -5.00
N TYR A 88 -8.08 -21.47 -5.82
CA TYR A 88 -9.42 -21.75 -6.36
C TYR A 88 -10.08 -20.50 -6.97
N GLU A 89 -9.34 -19.79 -7.83
CA GLU A 89 -9.75 -18.55 -8.51
C GLU A 89 -10.12 -17.38 -7.57
N SER A 90 -9.95 -17.55 -6.29
CA SER A 90 -10.25 -16.54 -5.27
C SER A 90 -8.99 -16.02 -4.58
N PRO A 91 -8.90 -14.73 -4.30
CA PRO A 91 -7.80 -14.17 -3.53
C PRO A 91 -7.85 -14.60 -2.06
N VAL A 92 -6.68 -14.99 -1.57
CA VAL A 92 -6.47 -15.48 -0.20
C VAL A 92 -5.33 -14.70 0.44
N ILE A 93 -5.52 -14.33 1.71
CA ILE A 93 -4.46 -13.87 2.60
C ILE A 93 -3.75 -15.08 3.18
N MET A 94 -2.42 -15.08 3.16
CA MET A 94 -1.57 -15.92 3.99
C MET A 94 -0.93 -15.04 5.06
N CYS A 95 -1.16 -15.35 6.32
CA CYS A 95 -0.55 -14.66 7.45
C CYS A 95 0.79 -15.29 7.87
N PHE A 96 1.61 -14.54 8.63
CA PHE A 96 2.87 -15.06 9.18
C PHE A 96 2.68 -16.24 10.14
N ASP A 97 1.51 -16.34 10.79
CA ASP A 97 1.10 -17.46 11.64
C ASP A 97 0.57 -18.67 10.83
N LYS A 98 0.67 -18.63 9.50
CA LYS A 98 0.20 -19.64 8.54
C LYS A 98 -1.33 -19.77 8.46
N GLN A 99 -2.09 -18.84 9.02
CA GLN A 99 -3.54 -18.81 8.82
C GLN A 99 -3.89 -18.28 7.44
N GLU A 100 -4.88 -18.91 6.81
CA GLU A 100 -5.42 -18.50 5.50
C GLU A 100 -6.82 -17.93 5.64
N TYR A 101 -7.08 -16.84 4.88
CA TYR A 101 -8.38 -16.19 4.83
C TYR A 101 -8.74 -15.77 3.41
N PHE A 102 -9.93 -16.12 2.96
CA PHE A 102 -10.46 -15.62 1.70
C PHE A 102 -10.87 -14.16 1.82
N VAL A 103 -10.66 -13.38 0.77
CA VAL A 103 -11.07 -11.97 0.70
C VAL A 103 -11.90 -11.69 -0.54
N ASN A 104 -12.84 -10.75 -0.43
CA ASN A 104 -13.73 -10.34 -1.52
C ASN A 104 -13.15 -9.16 -2.33
N TYR A 105 -11.84 -9.17 -2.56
CA TYR A 105 -11.12 -8.18 -3.36
C TYR A 105 -10.33 -8.89 -4.44
N SER A 106 -10.26 -8.37 -5.66
CA SER A 106 -9.27 -8.85 -6.61
C SER A 106 -7.85 -8.49 -6.12
N LEU A 107 -6.82 -9.23 -6.59
CA LEU A 107 -5.44 -8.88 -6.23
C LEU A 107 -5.03 -7.48 -6.71
N ASP A 108 -5.64 -6.96 -7.79
CA ASP A 108 -5.39 -5.61 -8.28
C ASP A 108 -6.03 -4.54 -7.37
N GLN A 109 -7.22 -4.84 -6.81
CA GLN A 109 -7.82 -3.99 -5.76
C GLN A 109 -6.99 -4.02 -4.48
N VAL A 110 -6.57 -5.21 -4.04
CA VAL A 110 -5.69 -5.36 -2.86
C VAL A 110 -4.40 -4.56 -3.04
N GLN A 111 -3.76 -4.64 -4.21
CA GLN A 111 -2.53 -3.89 -4.50
C GLN A 111 -2.72 -2.38 -4.33
N ARG A 112 -3.84 -1.82 -4.80
CA ARG A 112 -4.14 -0.39 -4.65
C ARG A 112 -4.41 0.04 -3.21
N LEU A 113 -4.86 -0.89 -2.36
CA LEU A 113 -5.16 -0.63 -0.95
C LEU A 113 -3.94 -0.74 -0.04
N LEU A 114 -2.86 -1.34 -0.50
CA LEU A 114 -1.68 -1.63 0.32
C LEU A 114 -0.56 -0.61 0.12
N PRO A 115 0.30 -0.42 1.13
CA PRO A 115 1.48 0.42 1.00
C PRO A 115 2.44 -0.18 -0.05
N GLU A 116 2.76 0.56 -1.10
CA GLU A 116 3.67 0.10 -2.16
C GLU A 116 5.08 -0.23 -1.66
N LYS A 117 5.53 0.46 -0.61
CA LYS A 117 6.81 0.15 0.03
C LYS A 117 6.82 -1.21 0.72
N GLN A 118 5.68 -1.68 1.21
CA GLN A 118 5.58 -2.92 1.97
C GLN A 118 5.24 -4.13 1.11
N PHE A 119 4.46 -3.94 0.04
CA PHE A 119 3.96 -5.03 -0.79
C PHE A 119 4.36 -4.86 -2.26
N PHE A 120 4.78 -5.96 -2.88
CA PHE A 120 5.14 -6.01 -4.30
C PHE A 120 4.35 -7.07 -5.06
N ARG A 121 3.83 -6.69 -6.23
CA ARG A 121 3.12 -7.59 -7.15
C ARG A 121 4.11 -8.37 -8.00
N MET A 122 4.44 -9.58 -7.60
CA MET A 122 5.42 -10.43 -8.28
C MET A 122 4.95 -10.91 -9.66
N ASN A 123 3.68 -11.35 -9.72
CA ASN A 123 3.05 -11.87 -10.93
C ASN A 123 1.51 -11.78 -10.81
N ARG A 124 0.78 -12.42 -11.70
CA ARG A 124 -0.70 -12.41 -11.69
C ARG A 124 -1.31 -13.09 -10.46
N GLN A 125 -0.56 -13.99 -9.82
CA GLN A 125 -1.07 -14.84 -8.73
C GLN A 125 -0.58 -14.42 -7.34
N TYR A 126 0.51 -13.63 -7.22
CA TYR A 126 1.15 -13.32 -5.95
C TYR A 126 1.43 -11.84 -5.75
N LEU A 127 1.09 -11.35 -4.56
CA LEU A 127 1.43 -10.04 -4.02
C LEU A 127 2.09 -10.27 -2.66
N ILE A 128 3.40 -10.02 -2.55
CA ILE A 128 4.22 -10.40 -1.40
C ILE A 128 4.54 -9.21 -0.50
N ASN A 129 4.51 -9.44 0.81
CA ASN A 129 5.06 -8.53 1.81
C ASN A 129 6.59 -8.68 1.84
N PHE A 130 7.30 -7.57 1.92
CA PHE A 130 8.75 -7.56 2.04
C PHE A 130 9.24 -8.43 3.21
N ASN A 131 8.61 -8.31 4.38
CA ASN A 131 9.00 -9.07 5.59
C ASN A 131 8.82 -10.59 5.43
N ALA A 132 8.10 -11.03 4.40
CA ALA A 132 7.95 -12.44 4.10
C ALA A 132 9.11 -12.99 3.24
N ILE A 133 9.95 -12.12 2.66
CA ILE A 133 11.07 -12.53 1.83
C ILE A 133 12.24 -12.92 2.74
N LYS A 134 12.72 -14.16 2.58
CA LYS A 134 13.91 -14.64 3.26
C LYS A 134 15.16 -14.42 2.42
N GLU A 135 15.09 -14.79 1.14
CA GLU A 135 16.20 -14.67 0.19
C GLU A 135 15.68 -14.65 -1.25
N VAL A 136 16.50 -14.17 -2.15
CA VAL A 136 16.18 -14.08 -3.59
C VAL A 136 17.35 -14.68 -4.36
N GLU A 137 17.06 -15.63 -5.26
CA GLU A 137 18.05 -16.35 -6.06
C GLU A 137 17.84 -16.10 -7.55
N HIS A 138 18.93 -16.13 -8.31
CA HIS A 138 18.82 -16.18 -9.75
C HIS A 138 18.16 -17.48 -10.21
N TYR A 139 17.20 -17.35 -11.12
CA TYR A 139 16.48 -18.47 -11.67
C TYR A 139 16.56 -18.50 -13.20
N PHE A 140 16.19 -19.64 -13.78
CA PHE A 140 16.24 -19.85 -15.24
C PHE A 140 15.62 -18.70 -16.03
N ALA A 141 16.16 -18.41 -17.22
CA ALA A 141 15.69 -17.38 -18.15
C ALA A 141 15.66 -15.94 -17.56
N ARG A 142 16.66 -15.56 -16.78
CA ARG A 142 16.80 -14.24 -16.15
C ARG A 142 15.63 -13.85 -15.23
N LYS A 143 14.98 -14.86 -14.65
CA LYS A 143 13.97 -14.69 -13.60
C LYS A 143 14.63 -14.73 -12.22
N LEU A 144 13.86 -14.40 -11.19
CA LEU A 144 14.28 -14.58 -9.81
C LEU A 144 13.34 -15.58 -9.11
N LEU A 145 13.90 -16.40 -8.26
CA LEU A 145 13.18 -17.24 -7.31
C LEU A 145 13.20 -16.56 -5.95
N VAL A 146 12.04 -16.40 -5.35
CA VAL A 146 11.90 -15.79 -4.03
C VAL A 146 11.59 -16.89 -3.01
N ASN A 147 12.47 -17.05 -2.06
CA ASN A 147 12.30 -17.95 -0.92
C ASN A 147 11.71 -17.15 0.24
N THR A 148 10.65 -17.66 0.84
CA THR A 148 9.89 -16.97 1.89
C THR A 148 10.11 -17.60 3.25
N ALA A 149 9.93 -16.79 4.31
CA ALA A 149 9.95 -17.26 5.69
C ALA A 149 8.78 -18.21 6.01
N ILE A 150 7.69 -18.09 5.25
CA ILE A 150 6.51 -18.96 5.36
C ILE A 150 6.55 -19.98 4.22
N PRO A 151 6.38 -21.27 4.47
CA PRO A 151 6.35 -22.29 3.41
C PRO A 151 5.26 -22.00 2.39
N VAL A 152 5.61 -22.05 1.12
CA VAL A 152 4.69 -21.94 -0.02
C VAL A 152 4.72 -23.22 -0.81
N LYS A 153 3.57 -23.65 -1.35
CA LYS A 153 3.50 -24.86 -2.17
C LYS A 153 4.16 -24.67 -3.53
N ASP A 154 4.02 -23.47 -4.10
CA ASP A 154 4.50 -23.14 -5.43
C ASP A 154 5.83 -22.37 -5.37
N LYS A 155 6.63 -22.48 -6.43
CA LYS A 155 7.81 -21.64 -6.59
C LYS A 155 7.38 -20.20 -6.86
N LEU A 156 7.77 -19.27 -5.99
CA LEU A 156 7.50 -17.86 -6.17
C LEU A 156 8.50 -17.26 -7.15
N ILE A 157 8.06 -17.01 -8.37
CA ILE A 157 8.93 -16.54 -9.44
C ILE A 157 8.55 -15.10 -9.82
N VAL A 158 9.57 -14.24 -9.82
CA VAL A 158 9.49 -12.90 -10.42
C VAL A 158 9.77 -13.03 -11.91
N SER A 159 8.84 -12.59 -12.74
CA SER A 159 8.99 -12.63 -14.19
C SER A 159 10.14 -11.72 -14.66
N LYS A 160 10.78 -12.06 -15.78
CA LYS A 160 11.92 -11.32 -16.33
C LYS A 160 11.65 -9.82 -16.43
N GLU A 161 10.45 -9.43 -16.87
CA GLU A 161 10.03 -8.03 -17.07
C GLU A 161 9.97 -7.24 -15.77
N LYS A 162 9.78 -7.94 -14.64
CA LYS A 162 9.65 -7.32 -13.30
C LYS A 162 10.93 -7.36 -12.47
N VAL A 163 11.97 -8.05 -12.92
CA VAL A 163 13.21 -8.23 -12.14
C VAL A 163 13.82 -6.91 -11.73
N THR A 164 14.00 -5.97 -12.67
CA THR A 164 14.60 -4.66 -12.36
C THR A 164 13.75 -3.88 -11.35
N GLN A 165 12.43 -3.85 -11.56
CA GLN A 165 11.51 -3.17 -10.65
C GLN A 165 11.51 -3.82 -9.26
N PHE A 166 11.57 -5.15 -9.21
CA PHE A 166 11.58 -5.90 -7.95
C PHE A 166 12.86 -5.66 -7.15
N LEU A 167 14.03 -5.69 -7.80
CA LEU A 167 15.32 -5.41 -7.15
C LEU A 167 15.39 -3.96 -6.66
N HIS A 168 14.93 -3.01 -7.47
CA HIS A 168 14.83 -1.61 -7.06
C HIS A 168 13.91 -1.44 -5.85
N TRP A 169 12.76 -2.14 -5.82
CA TRP A 169 11.86 -2.11 -4.68
C TRP A 169 12.48 -2.71 -3.42
N LEU A 170 13.27 -3.78 -3.54
CA LEU A 170 14.00 -4.38 -2.40
C LEU A 170 15.06 -3.44 -1.82
N ASP A 171 15.73 -2.65 -2.66
CA ASP A 171 16.84 -1.77 -2.29
C ASP A 171 16.36 -0.41 -1.73
N ASN A 172 15.24 0.11 -2.21
CA ASN A 172 14.74 1.48 -1.90
C ASN A 172 13.52 1.47 -0.97
N ARG A 173 13.75 1.14 0.30
CA ARG A 173 12.70 1.06 1.32
C ARG A 173 12.74 2.19 2.31
#